data_cba5e183b94f8af87439d9e9172eea99
#
_entry.id   cba5e183b94f8af87439d9e9172eea99
#
_cell.length_a   1.000
_cell.length_b   1.000
_cell.length_c   1.000
_cell.angle_alpha   90.00
_cell.angle_beta   90.00
_cell.angle_gamma   90.00
#
_symmetry.space_group_name_H-M   'P 1'
#
loop_
_entity.id
_entity.type
_entity.pdbx_description
1 polymer ?
#
loop_
_entity_poly.entity_id
_entity_poly.type
_entity_poly.pdbx_seq_one_letter_code
_entity_poly.pdbx_strand_id
1 'polypeptide(L)'
;FFPGDTLAHRLDPRTKLLATVLYIIAIFLAKGPIAYGVLILTLIVSVRISKVGARALFRGLKTVLFIIAFTAVLNLFYTPGTVIAQFWIFHVTREGVITAIAMMLRISLLIMGTFLLTYTTSPIRLTDGLEDLLGPLKKLGVPVHELAMMMSIALRFIPTLIEETDKIMSAQRARGADFESGNLLQRAKALIPLLVPLFVSAFRRADELATAMECRCYHGGDGRTKLH
;
A
#
# COMPACT_ATOMS: atom_id res chain seq x y z
N PHE A 1 4.90 -7.00 -5.15
CA PHE A 1 6.33 -6.80 -5.44
C PHE A 1 6.78 -7.70 -6.57
N PHE A 2 7.41 -7.12 -7.60
CA PHE A 2 8.04 -7.88 -8.67
C PHE A 2 9.56 -7.85 -8.42
N PRO A 3 10.21 -9.01 -8.18
CA PRO A 3 11.66 -9.05 -8.05
C PRO A 3 12.31 -8.65 -9.38
N GLY A 4 13.25 -7.72 -9.34
CA GLY A 4 13.98 -7.25 -10.50
C GLY A 4 15.26 -6.54 -10.09
N ASP A 5 16.29 -6.58 -10.97
CA ASP A 5 17.60 -6.00 -10.74
C ASP A 5 17.84 -4.68 -11.50
N THR A 6 16.84 -3.81 -11.52
CA THR A 6 16.97 -2.51 -12.16
C THR A 6 17.50 -1.45 -11.19
N LEU A 7 17.97 -0.33 -11.74
CA LEU A 7 18.39 0.83 -10.92
C LEU A 7 17.29 1.24 -9.92
N ALA A 8 16.03 1.21 -10.36
CA ALA A 8 14.89 1.52 -9.48
C ALA A 8 14.73 0.53 -8.33
N HIS A 9 15.08 -0.76 -8.50
CA HIS A 9 15.01 -1.75 -7.42
C HIS A 9 16.20 -1.63 -6.45
N ARG A 10 17.36 -1.17 -6.91
CA ARG A 10 18.59 -0.99 -6.11
C ARG A 10 18.63 0.32 -5.33
N LEU A 11 17.80 1.29 -5.69
CA LEU A 11 17.70 2.56 -4.95
C LEU A 11 17.31 2.32 -3.49
N ASP A 12 17.88 3.15 -2.63
CA ASP A 12 17.56 3.17 -1.19
C ASP A 12 16.05 3.36 -0.97
N PRO A 13 15.42 2.55 -0.11
CA PRO A 13 14.00 2.69 0.21
C PRO A 13 13.60 4.08 0.72
N ARG A 14 14.49 4.77 1.45
CA ARG A 14 14.27 6.16 1.92
C ARG A 14 14.07 7.11 0.74
N THR A 15 14.96 7.03 -0.25
CA THR A 15 14.90 7.89 -1.44
C THR A 15 13.62 7.64 -2.24
N LYS A 16 13.20 6.38 -2.36
CA LYS A 16 11.95 6.02 -3.04
C LYS A 16 10.71 6.56 -2.32
N LEU A 17 10.69 6.41 -0.98
CA LEU A 17 9.60 6.96 -0.16
C LEU A 17 9.51 8.48 -0.30
N LEU A 18 10.63 9.19 -0.12
CA LEU A 18 10.67 10.64 -0.27
C LEU A 18 10.29 11.08 -1.68
N ALA A 19 10.83 10.42 -2.70
CA ALA A 19 10.49 10.72 -4.10
C ALA A 19 8.99 10.51 -4.37
N THR A 20 8.39 9.44 -3.83
CA THR A 20 6.95 9.19 -3.97
C THR A 20 6.12 10.24 -3.24
N VAL A 21 6.49 10.61 -2.02
CA VAL A 21 5.81 11.68 -1.27
C VAL A 21 5.91 13.02 -2.00
N LEU A 22 7.10 13.39 -2.48
CA LEU A 22 7.31 14.61 -3.26
C LEU A 22 6.50 14.59 -4.56
N TYR A 23 6.43 13.44 -5.23
CA TYR A 23 5.61 13.26 -6.43
C TYR A 23 4.13 13.45 -6.14
N ILE A 24 3.61 12.88 -5.04
CA ILE A 24 2.23 13.07 -4.58
C ILE A 24 1.96 14.55 -4.31
N ILE A 25 2.83 15.23 -3.56
CA ILE A 25 2.71 16.67 -3.28
C ILE A 25 2.70 17.47 -4.59
N ALA A 26 3.60 17.15 -5.51
CA ALA A 26 3.69 17.82 -6.81
C ALA A 26 2.39 17.66 -7.64
N ILE A 27 1.74 16.49 -7.59
CA ILE A 27 0.44 16.24 -8.25
C ILE A 27 -0.65 17.15 -7.66
N PHE A 28 -0.67 17.34 -6.34
CA PHE A 28 -1.67 18.22 -5.71
C PHE A 28 -1.42 19.71 -5.99
N LEU A 29 -0.16 20.12 -6.10
CA LEU A 29 0.25 21.49 -6.43
C LEU A 29 0.16 21.80 -7.93
N ALA A 30 0.04 20.78 -8.79
CA ALA A 30 0.02 20.93 -10.23
C ALA A 30 -1.20 21.76 -10.67
N LYS A 31 -0.93 22.89 -11.32
CA LYS A 31 -1.91 23.76 -11.97
C LYS A 31 -1.51 23.92 -13.44
N GLY A 32 -2.45 23.61 -14.33
CA GLY A 32 -2.26 23.79 -15.77
C GLY A 32 -1.60 22.61 -16.50
N PRO A 33 -1.67 22.60 -17.84
CA PRO A 33 -1.29 21.45 -18.67
C PRO A 33 0.22 21.15 -18.65
N ILE A 34 1.06 22.17 -18.48
CA ILE A 34 2.53 22.01 -18.46
C ILE A 34 2.96 21.19 -17.23
N ALA A 35 2.38 21.48 -16.04
CA ALA A 35 2.70 20.76 -14.83
C ALA A 35 2.32 19.27 -14.94
N TYR A 36 1.13 18.97 -15.47
CA TYR A 36 0.74 17.58 -15.73
C TYR A 36 1.64 16.90 -16.77
N GLY A 37 2.09 17.62 -17.80
CA GLY A 37 3.05 17.11 -18.79
C GLY A 37 4.37 16.66 -18.15
N VAL A 38 4.92 17.46 -17.25
CA VAL A 38 6.14 17.14 -16.50
C VAL A 38 5.93 15.91 -15.61
N LEU A 39 4.79 15.83 -14.90
CA LEU A 39 4.47 14.69 -14.02
C LEU A 39 4.30 13.39 -14.81
N ILE A 40 3.65 13.44 -15.97
CA ILE A 40 3.53 12.29 -16.88
C ILE A 40 4.90 11.85 -17.37
N LEU A 41 5.74 12.79 -17.80
CA LEU A 41 7.11 12.49 -18.24
C LEU A 41 7.92 11.82 -17.13
N THR A 42 7.87 12.35 -15.91
CA THR A 42 8.54 11.79 -14.73
C THR A 42 8.05 10.36 -14.46
N LEU A 43 6.75 10.10 -14.55
CA LEU A 43 6.19 8.77 -14.38
C LEU A 43 6.68 7.81 -15.48
N ILE A 44 6.63 8.23 -16.75
CA ILE A 44 7.09 7.41 -17.88
C ILE A 44 8.56 7.04 -17.72
N VAL A 45 9.41 8.00 -17.37
CA VAL A 45 10.84 7.77 -17.13
C VAL A 45 11.04 6.78 -15.98
N SER A 46 10.33 6.96 -14.87
CA SER A 46 10.39 6.06 -13.71
C SER A 46 9.95 4.64 -14.05
N VAL A 47 8.89 4.47 -14.82
CA VAL A 47 8.39 3.16 -15.31
C VAL A 47 9.41 2.51 -16.23
N ARG A 48 10.03 3.27 -17.15
CA ARG A 48 11.07 2.76 -18.05
C ARG A 48 12.31 2.28 -17.30
N ILE A 49 12.79 3.05 -16.33
CA ILE A 49 13.93 2.70 -15.48
C ILE A 49 13.63 1.47 -14.62
N SER A 50 12.40 1.36 -14.11
CA SER A 50 11.96 0.24 -13.26
C SER A 50 11.77 -1.06 -14.03
N LYS A 51 11.63 -1.02 -15.36
CA LYS A 51 11.25 -2.16 -16.21
C LYS A 51 9.96 -2.86 -15.72
N VAL A 52 9.15 -2.19 -14.91
CA VAL A 52 7.83 -2.68 -14.51
C VAL A 52 6.94 -2.69 -15.74
N GLY A 53 6.33 -3.83 -16.03
CA GLY A 53 5.45 -3.95 -17.20
C GLY A 53 4.30 -2.96 -17.12
N ALA A 54 4.17 -2.07 -18.11
CA ALA A 54 3.07 -1.10 -18.20
C ALA A 54 1.70 -1.79 -18.06
N ARG A 55 1.59 -3.04 -18.55
CA ARG A 55 0.38 -3.86 -18.41
C ARG A 55 -0.02 -4.11 -16.96
N ALA A 56 0.93 -4.22 -16.02
CA ALA A 56 0.66 -4.38 -14.60
C ALA A 56 0.06 -3.10 -13.99
N LEU A 57 0.63 -1.93 -14.36
CA LEU A 57 0.12 -0.63 -13.93
C LEU A 57 -1.29 -0.37 -14.48
N PHE A 58 -1.53 -0.66 -15.76
CA PHE A 58 -2.86 -0.52 -16.36
C PHE A 58 -3.89 -1.49 -15.77
N ARG A 59 -3.48 -2.70 -15.37
CA ARG A 59 -4.38 -3.64 -14.69
C ARG A 59 -4.81 -3.10 -13.33
N GLY A 60 -3.91 -2.48 -12.57
CA GLY A 60 -4.23 -1.80 -11.31
C GLY A 60 -5.17 -0.61 -11.53
N LEU A 61 -4.94 0.18 -12.58
CA LEU A 61 -5.80 1.31 -12.93
C LEU A 61 -7.23 0.84 -13.32
N LYS A 62 -7.36 -0.30 -14.00
CA LYS A 62 -8.65 -0.88 -14.38
C LYS A 62 -9.55 -1.13 -13.17
N THR A 63 -8.99 -1.55 -12.04
CA THR A 63 -9.75 -1.81 -10.81
C THR A 63 -10.41 -0.55 -10.26
N VAL A 64 -9.78 0.61 -10.47
CA VAL A 64 -10.26 1.90 -9.96
C VAL A 64 -10.95 2.73 -11.05
N LEU A 65 -11.02 2.21 -12.27
CA LEU A 65 -11.59 2.90 -13.43
C LEU A 65 -13.04 3.38 -13.18
N PHE A 66 -13.82 2.58 -12.46
CA PHE A 66 -15.19 2.96 -12.09
C PHE A 66 -15.23 4.23 -11.24
N ILE A 67 -14.35 4.35 -10.24
CA ILE A 67 -14.28 5.52 -9.36
C ILE A 67 -13.81 6.74 -10.16
N ILE A 68 -12.81 6.56 -11.05
CA ILE A 68 -12.30 7.61 -11.92
C ILE A 68 -13.41 8.13 -12.85
N ALA A 69 -14.13 7.22 -13.49
CA ALA A 69 -15.23 7.56 -14.39
C ALA A 69 -16.37 8.25 -13.64
N PHE A 70 -16.75 7.74 -12.48
CA PHE A 70 -17.79 8.34 -11.64
C PHE A 70 -17.44 9.76 -11.19
N THR A 71 -16.21 9.95 -10.72
CA THR A 71 -15.70 11.27 -10.32
C THR A 71 -15.67 12.24 -11.51
N ALA A 72 -15.26 11.77 -12.68
CA ALA A 72 -15.24 12.57 -13.90
C ALA A 72 -16.67 13.03 -14.31
N VAL A 73 -17.63 12.11 -14.27
CA VAL A 73 -19.05 12.41 -14.54
C VAL A 73 -19.60 13.45 -13.56
N LEU A 74 -19.33 13.27 -12.26
CA LEU A 74 -19.75 14.26 -11.26
C LEU A 74 -19.14 15.65 -11.54
N ASN A 75 -17.84 15.74 -11.79
CA ASN A 75 -17.21 17.01 -12.10
C ASN A 75 -17.72 17.64 -13.40
N LEU A 76 -18.06 16.83 -14.39
CA LEU A 76 -18.60 17.29 -15.67
C LEU A 76 -19.94 18.04 -15.50
N PHE A 77 -20.81 17.54 -14.61
CA PHE A 77 -22.16 18.08 -14.45
C PHE A 77 -22.31 19.07 -13.29
N TYR A 78 -21.48 18.93 -12.24
CA TYR A 78 -21.61 19.74 -11.02
C TYR A 78 -20.70 20.95 -10.96
N THR A 79 -19.71 21.06 -11.88
CA THR A 79 -18.81 22.22 -11.86
C THR A 79 -19.49 23.44 -12.50
N PRO A 80 -19.68 24.55 -11.77
CA PRO A 80 -20.24 25.79 -12.34
C PRO A 80 -19.24 26.41 -13.32
N GLY A 81 -19.77 27.00 -14.42
CA GLY A 81 -18.95 27.67 -15.40
C GLY A 81 -19.72 28.05 -16.66
N THR A 82 -18.99 28.37 -17.75
CA THR A 82 -19.56 28.72 -19.04
C THR A 82 -20.18 27.49 -19.72
N VAL A 83 -21.49 27.53 -19.95
CA VAL A 83 -22.24 26.42 -20.54
C VAL A 83 -21.88 26.24 -22.01
N ILE A 84 -21.37 25.09 -22.39
CA ILE A 84 -21.09 24.70 -23.78
C ILE A 84 -22.30 23.99 -24.38
N ALA A 85 -22.91 23.08 -23.60
CA ALA A 85 -24.07 22.32 -24.01
C ALA A 85 -25.05 22.19 -22.85
N GLN A 86 -26.33 22.44 -23.15
CA GLN A 86 -27.42 22.26 -22.18
C GLN A 86 -28.30 21.14 -22.68
N PHE A 87 -28.39 20.08 -21.85
CA PHE A 87 -29.27 18.98 -22.13
C PHE A 87 -30.21 18.79 -20.94
N TRP A 88 -31.41 19.35 -21.06
CA TRP A 88 -32.49 19.35 -20.06
C TRP A 88 -32.03 19.86 -18.69
N ILE A 89 -31.72 18.97 -17.72
CA ILE A 89 -31.30 19.32 -16.37
C ILE A 89 -29.75 19.37 -16.24
N PHE A 90 -29.01 18.80 -17.19
CA PHE A 90 -27.56 18.71 -17.16
C PHE A 90 -26.89 19.83 -17.96
N HIS A 91 -26.02 20.60 -17.31
CA HIS A 91 -25.23 21.65 -17.93
C HIS A 91 -23.77 21.21 -18.04
N VAL A 92 -23.32 20.98 -19.27
CA VAL A 92 -21.90 20.70 -19.51
C VAL A 92 -21.19 22.03 -19.67
N THR A 93 -20.29 22.34 -18.73
CA THR A 93 -19.52 23.56 -18.71
C THR A 93 -18.10 23.33 -19.22
N ARG A 94 -17.46 24.35 -19.80
CA ARG A 94 -16.05 24.26 -20.22
C ARG A 94 -15.13 23.97 -19.06
N GLU A 95 -15.38 24.62 -17.95
CA GLU A 95 -14.65 24.45 -16.70
C GLU A 95 -14.85 23.03 -16.13
N GLY A 96 -16.06 22.48 -16.26
CA GLY A 96 -16.39 21.11 -15.87
C GLY A 96 -15.59 20.06 -16.65
N VAL A 97 -15.48 20.24 -17.98
CA VAL A 97 -14.67 19.33 -18.83
C VAL A 97 -13.19 19.39 -18.44
N ILE A 98 -12.63 20.58 -18.28
CA ILE A 98 -11.22 20.75 -17.90
C ILE A 98 -10.96 20.13 -16.51
N THR A 99 -11.85 20.38 -15.55
CA THR A 99 -11.74 19.83 -14.19
C THR A 99 -11.89 18.30 -14.19
N ALA A 100 -12.82 17.75 -14.96
CA ALA A 100 -12.99 16.32 -15.10
C ALA A 100 -11.73 15.64 -15.66
N ILE A 101 -11.14 16.19 -16.73
CA ILE A 101 -9.89 15.69 -17.31
C ILE A 101 -8.73 15.81 -16.30
N ALA A 102 -8.60 16.96 -15.63
CA ALA A 102 -7.57 17.18 -14.63
C ALA A 102 -7.70 16.20 -13.45
N MET A 103 -8.92 15.92 -12.98
CA MET A 103 -9.18 14.94 -11.92
C MET A 103 -8.90 13.52 -12.35
N MET A 104 -9.29 13.12 -13.57
CA MET A 104 -8.94 11.81 -14.13
C MET A 104 -7.43 11.61 -14.20
N LEU A 105 -6.68 12.59 -14.70
CA LEU A 105 -5.22 12.57 -14.76
C LEU A 105 -4.62 12.50 -13.35
N ARG A 106 -5.09 13.34 -12.44
CA ARG A 106 -4.62 13.36 -11.04
C ARG A 106 -4.74 12.01 -10.36
N ILE A 107 -5.93 11.44 -10.39
CA ILE A 107 -6.18 10.13 -9.75
C ILE A 107 -5.35 9.04 -10.43
N SER A 108 -5.27 9.03 -11.76
CA SER A 108 -4.48 8.05 -12.50
C SER A 108 -3.00 8.14 -12.18
N LEU A 109 -2.43 9.35 -12.11
CA LEU A 109 -1.02 9.58 -11.77
C LEU A 109 -0.71 9.19 -10.33
N LEU A 110 -1.60 9.49 -9.37
CA LEU A 110 -1.47 9.07 -7.98
C LEU A 110 -1.41 7.55 -7.85
N ILE A 111 -2.35 6.86 -8.48
CA ILE A 111 -2.44 5.40 -8.44
C ILE A 111 -1.22 4.76 -9.08
N MET A 112 -0.83 5.22 -10.28
CA MET A 112 0.33 4.67 -10.98
C MET A 112 1.64 4.90 -10.23
N GLY A 113 1.82 6.10 -9.63
CA GLY A 113 2.99 6.43 -8.82
C GLY A 113 3.09 5.54 -7.58
N THR A 114 1.98 5.35 -6.86
CA THR A 114 1.92 4.48 -5.69
C THR A 114 2.14 3.00 -6.05
N PHE A 115 1.58 2.52 -7.15
CA PHE A 115 1.83 1.15 -7.61
C PHE A 115 3.28 0.94 -8.01
N LEU A 116 3.93 1.95 -8.61
CA LEU A 116 5.35 1.86 -8.94
C LEU A 116 6.20 1.64 -7.69
N LEU A 117 5.95 2.36 -6.59
CA LEU A 117 6.61 2.14 -5.31
C LEU A 117 6.36 0.71 -4.81
N THR A 118 5.10 0.27 -4.80
CA THR A 118 4.71 -1.07 -4.30
C THR A 118 5.34 -2.20 -5.12
N TYR A 119 5.46 -2.04 -6.43
CA TYR A 119 6.05 -3.06 -7.28
C TYR A 119 7.57 -3.10 -7.22
N THR A 120 8.23 -1.97 -6.92
CA THR A 120 9.70 -1.86 -6.90
C THR A 120 10.31 -2.01 -5.50
N THR A 121 9.50 -2.06 -4.44
CA THR A 121 10.01 -2.11 -3.07
C THR A 121 9.29 -3.20 -2.27
N SER A 122 10.05 -4.11 -1.65
CA SER A 122 9.47 -5.12 -0.79
C SER A 122 8.95 -4.50 0.53
N PRO A 123 7.91 -5.07 1.16
CA PRO A 123 7.38 -4.57 2.42
C PRO A 123 8.44 -4.43 3.52
N ILE A 124 9.38 -5.38 3.61
CA ILE A 124 10.46 -5.35 4.61
C ILE A 124 11.38 -4.14 4.36
N ARG A 125 11.84 -3.93 3.11
CA ARG A 125 12.65 -2.75 2.78
C ARG A 125 11.90 -1.44 2.98
N LEU A 126 10.59 -1.44 2.76
CA LEU A 126 9.75 -0.27 3.02
C LEU A 126 9.73 0.08 4.51
N THR A 127 9.63 -0.95 5.37
CA THR A 127 9.68 -0.80 6.83
C THR A 127 11.03 -0.24 7.28
N ASP A 128 12.15 -0.77 6.75
CA ASP A 128 13.49 -0.28 7.06
C ASP A 128 13.67 1.19 6.64
N GLY A 129 13.20 1.54 5.43
CA GLY A 129 13.22 2.91 4.94
C GLY A 129 12.37 3.86 5.78
N LEU A 130 11.23 3.38 6.28
CA LEU A 130 10.35 4.15 7.16
C LEU A 130 10.99 4.39 8.53
N GLU A 131 11.61 3.35 9.13
CA GLU A 131 12.37 3.47 10.38
C GLU A 131 13.42 4.55 10.28
N ASP A 132 14.19 4.54 9.21
CA ASP A 132 15.27 5.50 9.02
C ASP A 132 14.76 6.93 8.78
N LEU A 133 13.65 7.09 8.05
CA LEU A 133 13.02 8.42 7.86
C LEU A 133 12.38 8.96 9.14
N LEU A 134 11.84 8.07 9.97
CA LEU A 134 11.25 8.43 11.26
C LEU A 134 12.30 8.54 12.37
N GLY A 135 13.57 8.21 12.11
CA GLY A 135 14.68 8.30 13.06
C GLY A 135 14.73 9.62 13.84
N PRO A 136 14.55 10.80 13.21
CA PRO A 136 14.50 12.08 13.95
C PRO A 136 13.39 12.18 15.01
N LEU A 137 12.28 11.45 14.85
CA LEU A 137 11.18 11.40 15.82
C LEU A 137 11.58 10.69 17.12
N LYS A 138 12.67 9.93 17.14
CA LYS A 138 13.24 9.37 18.37
C LYS A 138 13.54 10.47 19.39
N LYS A 139 13.92 11.66 18.93
CA LYS A 139 14.16 12.84 19.80
C LYS A 139 12.88 13.36 20.48
N LEU A 140 11.71 13.02 19.94
CA LEU A 140 10.40 13.37 20.51
C LEU A 140 9.84 12.25 21.41
N GLY A 141 10.66 11.24 21.76
CA GLY A 141 10.24 10.12 22.62
C GLY A 141 9.47 9.01 21.91
N VAL A 142 9.40 9.01 20.56
CA VAL A 142 8.74 7.94 19.81
C VAL A 142 9.67 6.73 19.72
N PRO A 143 9.25 5.51 20.12
CA PRO A 143 10.05 4.29 20.04
C PRO A 143 10.10 3.75 18.60
N VAL A 144 10.72 4.50 17.68
CA VAL A 144 10.73 4.21 16.23
C VAL A 144 11.37 2.87 15.93
N HIS A 145 12.47 2.54 16.64
CA HIS A 145 13.18 1.29 16.44
C HIS A 145 12.33 0.08 16.84
N GLU A 146 11.67 0.17 17.98
CA GLU A 146 10.79 -0.90 18.49
C GLU A 146 9.60 -1.11 17.56
N LEU A 147 9.00 -0.03 17.06
CA LEU A 147 7.91 -0.10 16.08
C LEU A 147 8.37 -0.77 14.78
N ALA A 148 9.53 -0.39 14.24
CA ALA A 148 10.08 -0.98 13.02
C ALA A 148 10.41 -2.47 13.21
N MET A 149 10.98 -2.82 14.36
CA MET A 149 11.25 -4.22 14.71
C MET A 149 9.96 -5.03 14.80
N MET A 150 8.92 -4.52 15.48
CA MET A 150 7.60 -5.18 15.54
C MET A 150 7.02 -5.40 14.15
N MET A 151 7.09 -4.39 13.25
CA MET A 151 6.62 -4.51 11.87
C MET A 151 7.42 -5.57 11.09
N SER A 152 8.74 -5.59 11.23
CA SER A 152 9.60 -6.56 10.56
C SER A 152 9.32 -7.99 11.03
N ILE A 153 9.13 -8.20 12.34
CA ILE A 153 8.72 -9.48 12.92
C ILE A 153 7.35 -9.90 12.39
N ALA A 154 6.37 -8.98 12.40
CA ALA A 154 5.03 -9.25 11.90
C ALA A 154 5.05 -9.67 10.42
N LEU A 155 5.77 -8.92 9.56
CA LEU A 155 5.90 -9.23 8.13
C LEU A 155 6.55 -10.60 7.89
N ARG A 156 7.49 -11.00 8.75
CA ARG A 156 8.13 -12.31 8.68
C ARG A 156 7.19 -13.44 9.11
N PHE A 157 6.30 -13.20 10.08
CA PHE A 157 5.39 -14.23 10.58
C PHE A 157 4.12 -14.38 9.75
N ILE A 158 3.72 -13.37 8.96
CA ILE A 158 2.53 -13.45 8.11
C ILE A 158 2.50 -14.72 7.25
N PRO A 159 3.53 -15.07 6.45
CA PRO A 159 3.51 -16.29 5.63
C PRO A 159 3.31 -17.55 6.48
N THR A 160 4.00 -17.63 7.61
CA THR A 160 3.92 -18.77 8.52
C THR A 160 2.52 -18.92 9.14
N LEU A 161 1.90 -17.79 9.53
CA LEU A 161 0.53 -17.80 10.07
C LEU A 161 -0.51 -18.16 9.00
N ILE A 162 -0.30 -17.79 7.74
CA ILE A 162 -1.16 -18.21 6.63
C ILE A 162 -1.07 -19.73 6.46
N GLU A 163 0.13 -20.30 6.39
CA GLU A 163 0.32 -21.75 6.29
C GLU A 163 -0.32 -22.51 7.46
N GLU A 164 -0.19 -21.96 8.67
CA GLU A 164 -0.77 -22.56 9.86
C GLU A 164 -2.30 -22.47 9.85
N THR A 165 -2.84 -21.35 9.39
CA THR A 165 -4.27 -21.17 9.17
C THR A 165 -4.83 -22.22 8.21
N ASP A 166 -4.15 -22.46 7.10
CA ASP A 166 -4.55 -23.47 6.11
C ASP A 166 -4.52 -24.89 6.70
N LYS A 167 -3.52 -25.20 7.52
CA LYS A 167 -3.43 -26.50 8.22
C LYS A 167 -4.56 -26.69 9.23
N ILE A 168 -4.83 -25.67 10.06
CA ILE A 168 -5.93 -25.71 11.04
C ILE A 168 -7.28 -25.79 10.32
N MET A 169 -7.48 -25.02 9.25
CA MET A 169 -8.70 -25.04 8.44
C MET A 169 -8.95 -26.42 7.85
N SER A 170 -7.93 -27.04 7.29
CA SER A 170 -8.01 -28.41 6.74
C SER A 170 -8.35 -29.44 7.81
N ALA A 171 -7.74 -29.34 9.00
CA ALA A 171 -8.05 -30.20 10.12
C ALA A 171 -9.48 -30.02 10.65
N GLN A 172 -9.97 -28.80 10.71
CA GLN A 172 -11.34 -28.51 11.15
C GLN A 172 -12.39 -28.96 10.09
N ARG A 173 -12.09 -28.81 8.80
CA ARG A 173 -12.94 -29.39 7.73
C ARG A 173 -13.04 -30.89 7.84
N ALA A 174 -11.94 -31.60 8.14
CA ALA A 174 -11.94 -33.03 8.37
C ALA A 174 -12.76 -33.44 9.60
N ARG A 175 -12.97 -32.54 10.57
CA ARG A 175 -13.85 -32.72 11.73
C ARG A 175 -15.30 -32.33 11.46
N GLY A 176 -15.65 -31.98 10.21
CA GLY A 176 -17.01 -31.61 9.81
C GLY A 176 -17.35 -30.13 9.99
N ALA A 177 -16.36 -29.28 10.24
CA ALA A 177 -16.61 -27.84 10.29
C ALA A 177 -16.92 -27.29 8.87
N ASP A 178 -18.01 -26.53 8.76
CA ASP A 178 -18.42 -25.87 7.53
C ASP A 178 -18.24 -24.35 7.70
N PHE A 179 -17.36 -23.78 6.90
CA PHE A 179 -17.02 -22.35 6.93
C PHE A 179 -17.78 -21.53 5.87
N GLU A 180 -18.50 -22.21 4.96
CA GLU A 180 -19.09 -21.58 3.77
C GLU A 180 -20.61 -21.47 3.83
N SER A 181 -21.27 -22.39 4.55
CA SER A 181 -22.74 -22.44 4.64
C SER A 181 -23.29 -21.59 5.77
N GLY A 182 -24.55 -21.16 5.64
CA GLY A 182 -25.33 -20.49 6.68
C GLY A 182 -25.25 -18.97 6.69
N ASN A 183 -25.93 -18.37 7.68
CA ASN A 183 -26.01 -16.93 7.90
C ASN A 183 -24.66 -16.37 8.36
N LEU A 184 -24.45 -15.03 8.19
CA LEU A 184 -23.23 -14.33 8.61
C LEU A 184 -22.83 -14.64 10.06
N LEU A 185 -23.80 -14.74 10.97
CA LEU A 185 -23.54 -15.07 12.36
C LEU A 185 -23.05 -16.51 12.56
N GLN A 186 -23.58 -17.47 11.79
CA GLN A 186 -23.15 -18.87 11.82
C GLN A 186 -21.74 -19.02 11.25
N ARG A 187 -21.41 -18.33 10.15
CA ARG A 187 -20.05 -18.27 9.59
C ARG A 187 -19.06 -17.67 10.59
N ALA A 188 -19.45 -16.58 11.28
CA ALA A 188 -18.59 -15.99 12.31
C ALA A 188 -18.33 -16.96 13.47
N LYS A 189 -19.33 -17.72 13.93
CA LYS A 189 -19.17 -18.76 14.95
C LYS A 189 -18.29 -19.93 14.46
N ALA A 190 -18.39 -20.29 13.19
CA ALA A 190 -17.58 -21.36 12.60
C ALA A 190 -16.08 -20.99 12.55
N LEU A 191 -15.73 -19.69 12.58
CA LEU A 191 -14.32 -19.23 12.64
C LEU A 191 -13.70 -19.36 14.04
N ILE A 192 -14.49 -19.46 15.12
CA ILE A 192 -13.93 -19.57 16.49
C ILE A 192 -12.99 -20.77 16.66
N PRO A 193 -13.32 -21.99 16.19
CA PRO A 193 -12.44 -23.15 16.28
C PRO A 193 -11.13 -23.00 15.46
N LEU A 194 -11.08 -22.03 14.52
CA LEU A 194 -9.89 -21.67 13.78
C LEU A 194 -9.06 -20.62 14.54
N LEU A 195 -9.72 -19.61 15.09
CA LEU A 195 -9.05 -18.47 15.73
C LEU A 195 -8.37 -18.88 17.03
N VAL A 196 -9.02 -19.70 17.87
CA VAL A 196 -8.45 -20.09 19.18
C VAL A 196 -7.11 -20.81 19.05
N PRO A 197 -6.95 -21.89 18.25
CA PRO A 197 -5.66 -22.52 18.04
C PRO A 197 -4.62 -21.58 17.41
N LEU A 198 -5.03 -20.72 16.48
CA LEU A 198 -4.15 -19.76 15.83
C LEU A 198 -3.57 -18.75 16.83
N PHE A 199 -4.42 -18.20 17.74
CA PHE A 199 -3.96 -17.31 18.80
C PHE A 199 -3.00 -18.02 19.76
N VAL A 200 -3.32 -19.23 20.20
CA VAL A 200 -2.45 -20.02 21.10
C VAL A 200 -1.09 -20.23 20.46
N SER A 201 -1.06 -20.61 19.17
CA SER A 201 0.19 -20.77 18.43
C SER A 201 0.97 -19.46 18.28
N ALA A 202 0.27 -18.36 17.97
CA ALA A 202 0.90 -17.04 17.84
C ALA A 202 1.55 -16.59 19.17
N PHE A 203 0.86 -16.75 20.29
CA PHE A 203 1.42 -16.44 21.62
C PHE A 203 2.62 -17.32 21.97
N ARG A 204 2.55 -18.65 21.72
CA ARG A 204 3.68 -19.53 21.93
C ARG A 204 4.92 -19.10 21.14
N ARG A 205 4.75 -18.74 19.88
CA ARG A 205 5.83 -18.21 19.03
C ARG A 205 6.39 -16.89 19.55
N ALA A 206 5.52 -16.01 20.08
CA ALA A 206 5.95 -14.75 20.68
C ALA A 206 6.82 -15.01 21.91
N ASP A 207 6.43 -15.95 22.79
CA ASP A 207 7.22 -16.35 23.97
C ASP A 207 8.56 -16.97 23.59
N GLU A 208 8.56 -17.88 22.59
CA GLU A 208 9.79 -18.50 22.07
C GLU A 208 10.74 -17.44 21.48
N LEU A 209 10.19 -16.46 20.73
CA LEU A 209 10.97 -15.37 20.17
C LEU A 209 11.52 -14.46 21.26
N ALA A 210 10.70 -14.09 22.26
CA ALA A 210 11.11 -13.27 23.39
C ALA A 210 12.27 -13.94 24.14
N THR A 211 12.13 -15.21 24.49
CA THR A 211 13.17 -16.00 25.14
C THR A 211 14.45 -16.03 24.30
N ALA A 212 14.33 -16.26 23.01
CA ALA A 212 15.50 -16.26 22.10
C ALA A 212 16.18 -14.90 22.01
N MET A 213 15.43 -13.80 22.09
CA MET A 213 15.96 -12.44 22.12
C MET A 213 16.67 -12.14 23.43
N GLU A 214 16.11 -12.55 24.58
CA GLU A 214 16.74 -12.43 25.89
C GLU A 214 18.06 -13.23 25.96
N CYS A 215 18.07 -14.47 25.47
CA CYS A 215 19.28 -15.28 25.37
C CYS A 215 20.38 -14.63 24.50
N ARG A 216 20.00 -13.76 23.58
CA ARG A 216 20.92 -12.97 22.74
C ARG A 216 21.23 -11.60 23.33
N CYS A 217 20.93 -11.38 24.61
CA CYS A 217 21.16 -10.15 25.34
C CYS A 217 20.49 -8.92 24.66
N TYR A 218 19.26 -9.10 24.19
CA TYR A 218 18.49 -7.97 23.67
C TYR A 218 17.92 -7.15 24.83
N HIS A 219 18.34 -5.87 24.94
CA HIS A 219 17.89 -4.93 25.97
C HIS A 219 17.31 -3.63 25.37
N GLY A 220 16.71 -3.71 24.20
CA GLY A 220 16.16 -2.54 23.48
C GLY A 220 17.03 -2.06 22.34
N GLY A 221 16.66 -0.91 21.79
CA GLY A 221 17.30 -0.33 20.59
C GLY A 221 18.52 0.54 20.85
N ASP A 222 18.84 0.85 22.12
CA ASP A 222 19.91 1.77 22.46
C ASP A 222 21.29 1.11 22.35
N GLY A 223 22.23 1.83 21.70
CA GLY A 223 23.63 1.37 21.55
C GLY A 223 23.85 0.29 20.50
N ARG A 224 22.87 -0.06 19.67
CA ARG A 224 22.99 -1.07 18.61
C ARG A 224 23.34 -0.48 17.26
N THR A 225 24.20 -1.18 16.51
CA THR A 225 24.50 -0.91 15.11
C THR A 225 23.70 -1.82 14.21
N LYS A 226 23.25 -1.32 13.05
CA LYS A 226 22.62 -2.16 12.01
C LYS A 226 23.69 -2.94 11.25
N LEU A 227 23.46 -4.21 11.03
CA LEU A 227 24.24 -5.02 10.10
C LEU A 227 23.79 -4.65 8.67
N HIS A 228 24.73 -4.20 7.84
CA HIS A 228 24.52 -3.89 6.43
C HIS A 228 24.94 -5.05 5.54
#